data_7a3039ed8e55fd764efb7a05343a8885
#
_entry.id   7a3039ed8e55fd764efb7a05343a8885
#
_cell.length_a   1.000
_cell.length_b   1.000
_cell.length_c   1.000
_cell.angle_alpha   90.00
_cell.angle_beta   90.00
_cell.angle_gamma   90.00
#
_symmetry.space_group_name_H-M   'P 1'
#
loop_
_entity.id
_entity.type
_entity.pdbx_description
1 polymer ?
#
loop_
_entity_poly.entity_id
_entity_poly.type
_entity_poly.pdbx_seq_one_letter_code
_entity_poly.pdbx_strand_id
1 'polypeptide(L)'
;MPGTFTTFAGYEFTSSTAEREALHRNVIFRGTGRLPALPFTRFNSINPEGLWNWMDKMREQGIESLAIPHNSNGSNGAMFMFTDWEGKAIDQEYADQRLRNEPLVEITQVKGTSDTHPLLSKNDEWANFEIFPLRTSTKMLSDPPGSYVRNAWQRGLSMQEGGAGNPYKFGVIGASDTHTGAASLEEDNYFGKIGSFDSTAEKRGSVPASFLYG
;
A
#
# COMPACT_ATOMS: atom_id res chain seq x y z
N MET A 1 21.29 -17.18 -7.46
CA MET A 1 22.76 -17.05 -7.54
C MET A 1 23.16 -15.84 -6.71
N PRO A 2 23.73 -16.02 -5.51
CA PRO A 2 24.17 -14.92 -4.68
C PRO A 2 25.12 -13.98 -5.42
N GLY A 3 24.92 -12.66 -5.31
CA GLY A 3 25.72 -11.66 -6.01
C GLY A 3 25.37 -11.40 -7.48
N THR A 4 24.43 -12.18 -8.06
CA THR A 4 23.97 -11.99 -9.46
C THR A 4 22.48 -11.64 -9.51
N PHE A 5 21.69 -12.30 -8.69
CA PHE A 5 20.24 -12.08 -8.63
C PHE A 5 19.75 -12.27 -7.19
N THR A 6 18.99 -11.31 -6.70
CA THR A 6 18.43 -11.33 -5.34
C THR A 6 16.92 -11.42 -5.42
N THR A 7 16.33 -12.37 -4.67
CA THR A 7 14.90 -12.52 -4.49
C THR A 7 14.51 -12.35 -3.03
N PHE A 8 13.31 -11.85 -2.81
CA PHE A 8 12.69 -11.78 -1.49
C PHE A 8 11.48 -12.71 -1.45
N ALA A 9 11.28 -13.39 -0.33
CA ALA A 9 10.00 -14.03 -0.06
C ALA A 9 9.02 -12.96 0.41
N GLY A 10 7.80 -13.01 -0.09
CA GLY A 10 6.77 -12.03 0.27
C GLY A 10 5.39 -12.47 -0.20
N TYR A 11 4.38 -11.75 0.26
CA TYR A 11 3.00 -11.92 -0.17
C TYR A 11 2.23 -10.61 -0.01
N GLU A 12 1.08 -10.50 -0.66
CA GLU A 12 0.18 -9.38 -0.46
C GLU A 12 -0.86 -9.70 0.62
N PHE A 13 -0.89 -8.88 1.67
CA PHE A 13 -2.02 -8.77 2.59
C PHE A 13 -3.09 -7.93 1.91
N THR A 14 -3.93 -8.60 1.11
CA THR A 14 -5.03 -7.98 0.37
C THR A 14 -6.22 -7.80 1.30
N SER A 15 -6.31 -6.66 1.97
CA SER A 15 -7.39 -6.32 2.90
C SER A 15 -8.16 -5.10 2.44
N SER A 16 -9.45 -5.08 2.73
CA SER A 16 -10.33 -3.94 2.53
C SER A 16 -11.49 -3.99 3.52
N THR A 17 -12.07 -2.82 3.82
CA THR A 17 -13.31 -2.73 4.59
C THR A 17 -14.51 -3.24 3.77
N ALA A 18 -15.68 -3.34 4.41
CA ALA A 18 -16.94 -3.65 3.73
C ALA A 18 -17.27 -2.61 2.64
N GLU A 19 -16.85 -1.36 2.85
CA GLU A 19 -17.01 -0.23 1.91
C GLU A 19 -15.96 -0.21 0.79
N ARG A 20 -15.15 -1.28 0.66
CA ARG A 20 -14.12 -1.42 -0.38
C ARG A 20 -12.98 -0.40 -0.28
N GLU A 21 -12.71 0.11 0.89
CA GLU A 21 -11.56 0.95 1.21
C GLU A 21 -10.29 0.12 1.21
N ALA A 22 -9.35 0.46 0.33
CA ALA A 22 -8.12 -0.32 0.13
C ALA A 22 -7.20 -0.22 1.35
N LEU A 23 -6.88 -1.36 1.93
CA LEU A 23 -5.95 -1.51 3.07
C LEU A 23 -4.85 -2.51 2.74
N HIS A 24 -4.46 -2.60 1.48
CA HIS A 24 -3.49 -3.57 0.95
C HIS A 24 -2.06 -3.26 1.42
N ARG A 25 -1.28 -4.31 1.71
CA ARG A 25 0.15 -4.25 2.06
C ARG A 25 0.91 -5.39 1.42
N ASN A 26 2.07 -5.09 0.85
CA ASN A 26 3.04 -6.11 0.49
C ASN A 26 3.90 -6.42 1.71
N VAL A 27 3.84 -7.66 2.20
CA VAL A 27 4.68 -8.14 3.30
C VAL A 27 5.91 -8.82 2.71
N ILE A 28 7.10 -8.32 3.06
CA ILE A 28 8.38 -8.79 2.54
C ILE A 28 9.21 -9.30 3.71
N PHE A 29 9.71 -10.54 3.61
CA PHE A 29 10.58 -11.14 4.60
C PHE A 29 12.06 -10.83 4.29
N ARG A 30 12.82 -10.52 5.34
CA ARG A 30 14.25 -10.23 5.22
C ARG A 30 15.08 -11.43 4.71
N GLY A 31 14.64 -12.63 5.01
CA GLY A 31 15.32 -13.85 4.63
C GLY A 31 14.37 -14.95 4.21
N THR A 32 14.91 -15.97 3.54
CA THR A 32 14.13 -17.12 3.03
C THR A 32 14.40 -18.41 3.81
N GLY A 33 15.37 -18.42 4.73
CA GLY A 33 15.77 -19.62 5.47
C GLY A 33 14.75 -20.06 6.53
N ARG A 34 13.92 -19.14 7.02
CA ARG A 34 12.85 -19.39 7.97
C ARG A 34 11.68 -18.49 7.65
N LEU A 35 10.57 -19.09 7.29
CA LEU A 35 9.32 -18.40 6.99
C LEU A 35 8.20 -18.91 7.90
N PRO A 36 7.15 -18.12 8.16
CA PRO A 36 5.99 -18.62 8.89
C PRO A 36 5.30 -19.73 8.10
N ALA A 37 4.74 -20.72 8.80
CA ALA A 37 4.02 -21.83 8.17
C ALA A 37 2.78 -21.37 7.41
N LEU A 38 2.11 -20.33 7.91
CA LEU A 38 0.94 -19.69 7.27
C LEU A 38 1.11 -18.17 7.32
N PRO A 39 0.79 -17.47 6.24
CA PRO A 39 0.75 -16.01 6.23
C PRO A 39 -0.45 -15.50 7.03
N PHE A 40 -0.33 -14.31 7.62
CA PHE A 40 -1.47 -13.57 8.16
C PHE A 40 -2.25 -12.93 7.00
N THR A 41 -3.55 -13.17 6.95
CA THR A 41 -4.41 -12.73 5.85
C THR A 41 -5.65 -12.01 6.35
N ARG A 42 -6.43 -11.43 5.45
CA ARG A 42 -7.73 -10.82 5.78
C ARG A 42 -8.72 -11.78 6.45
N PHE A 43 -8.53 -13.09 6.33
CA PHE A 43 -9.35 -14.09 7.05
C PHE A 43 -8.99 -14.20 8.53
N ASN A 44 -7.82 -13.72 8.94
CA ASN A 44 -7.44 -13.57 10.34
C ASN A 44 -7.96 -12.24 10.89
N SER A 45 -7.76 -11.15 10.16
CA SER A 45 -8.30 -9.82 10.45
C SER A 45 -8.19 -8.92 9.22
N ILE A 46 -9.17 -8.06 9.00
CA ILE A 46 -9.07 -6.98 8.00
C ILE A 46 -8.29 -5.77 8.53
N ASN A 47 -8.15 -5.66 9.85
CA ASN A 47 -7.44 -4.58 10.54
C ASN A 47 -5.92 -4.72 10.35
N PRO A 48 -5.22 -3.71 9.80
CA PRO A 48 -3.77 -3.70 9.65
C PRO A 48 -3.00 -3.84 10.97
N GLU A 49 -3.54 -3.37 12.08
CA GLU A 49 -2.94 -3.52 13.41
C GLU A 49 -2.81 -4.99 13.81
N GLY A 50 -3.77 -5.83 13.40
CA GLY A 50 -3.68 -7.28 13.56
C GLY A 50 -2.50 -7.88 12.78
N LEU A 51 -2.21 -7.35 11.58
CA LEU A 51 -1.01 -7.74 10.82
C LEU A 51 0.27 -7.32 11.56
N TRP A 52 0.35 -6.09 12.09
CA TRP A 52 1.53 -5.62 12.83
C TRP A 52 1.77 -6.45 14.08
N ASN A 53 0.72 -6.77 14.83
CA ASN A 53 0.79 -7.65 16.01
C ASN A 53 1.34 -9.03 15.64
N TRP A 54 0.92 -9.58 14.50
CA TRP A 54 1.45 -10.84 14.01
C TRP A 54 2.92 -10.71 13.57
N MET A 55 3.30 -9.63 12.87
CA MET A 55 4.68 -9.38 12.46
C MET A 55 5.62 -9.23 13.66
N ASP A 56 5.19 -8.53 14.71
CA ASP A 56 5.96 -8.39 15.95
C ASP A 56 6.19 -9.75 16.63
N LYS A 57 5.16 -10.61 16.73
CA LYS A 57 5.30 -11.98 17.21
C LYS A 57 6.24 -12.84 16.36
N MET A 58 6.24 -12.65 15.05
CA MET A 58 7.20 -13.35 14.16
C MET A 58 8.62 -12.84 14.39
N ARG A 59 8.81 -11.55 14.64
CA ARG A 59 10.11 -10.94 14.94
C ARG A 59 10.70 -11.48 16.24
N GLU A 60 9.88 -11.68 17.28
CA GLU A 60 10.29 -12.35 18.53
C GLU A 60 10.81 -13.77 18.29
N GLN A 61 10.35 -14.43 17.23
CA GLN A 61 10.81 -15.75 16.81
C GLN A 61 11.97 -15.70 15.83
N GLY A 62 12.54 -14.51 15.55
CA GLY A 62 13.64 -14.31 14.60
C GLY A 62 13.23 -14.31 13.14
N ILE A 63 11.94 -14.10 12.83
CA ILE A 63 11.45 -13.92 11.46
C ILE A 63 11.18 -12.44 11.20
N GLU A 64 12.15 -11.78 10.59
CA GLU A 64 12.10 -10.35 10.26
C GLU A 64 11.29 -10.10 8.98
N SER A 65 10.42 -9.10 9.03
CA SER A 65 9.63 -8.65 7.87
C SER A 65 9.31 -7.16 7.96
N LEU A 66 8.91 -6.58 6.84
CA LEU A 66 8.30 -5.26 6.73
C LEU A 66 7.03 -5.35 5.88
N ALA A 67 6.13 -4.40 6.05
CA ALA A 67 4.95 -4.26 5.21
C ALA A 67 4.99 -2.91 4.48
N ILE A 68 4.52 -2.89 3.23
CA ILE A 68 4.47 -1.70 2.38
C ILE A 68 3.02 -1.46 1.99
N PRO A 69 2.32 -0.50 2.62
CA PRO A 69 1.01 -0.07 2.17
C PRO A 69 1.04 0.43 0.75
N HIS A 70 0.02 0.08 -0.03
CA HIS A 70 -0.12 0.56 -1.41
C HIS A 70 -1.58 0.86 -1.75
N ASN A 71 -1.82 1.56 -2.86
CA ASN A 71 -3.14 2.05 -3.26
C ASN A 71 -3.84 2.88 -2.19
N SER A 72 -3.11 3.68 -1.45
CA SER A 72 -3.71 4.52 -0.42
C SER A 72 -4.71 5.54 -1.00
N ASN A 73 -4.55 5.96 -2.27
CA ASN A 73 -5.53 6.78 -2.99
C ASN A 73 -6.93 6.14 -3.02
N GLY A 74 -7.04 4.82 -3.04
CA GLY A 74 -8.31 4.07 -2.99
C GLY A 74 -8.81 3.74 -1.58
N SER A 75 -8.20 4.28 -0.53
CA SER A 75 -8.52 3.93 0.86
C SER A 75 -9.65 4.76 1.49
N ASN A 76 -10.17 5.76 0.81
CA ASN A 76 -11.23 6.63 1.34
C ASN A 76 -10.88 7.26 2.71
N GLY A 77 -9.61 7.60 2.91
CA GLY A 77 -9.12 8.16 4.17
C GLY A 77 -8.70 7.13 5.23
N ALA A 78 -9.03 5.85 5.03
CA ALA A 78 -8.78 4.81 6.04
C ALA A 78 -7.31 4.38 6.16
N MET A 79 -6.44 4.75 5.20
CA MET A 79 -5.01 4.39 5.27
C MET A 79 -4.23 5.22 6.28
N PHE A 80 -4.55 6.52 6.41
CA PHE A 80 -3.78 7.47 7.22
C PHE A 80 -4.69 8.27 8.15
N MET A 81 -5.31 7.59 9.11
CA MET A 81 -6.23 8.18 10.10
C MET A 81 -5.51 8.90 11.24
N PHE A 82 -6.24 9.68 12.03
CA PHE A 82 -5.79 10.25 13.31
C PHE A 82 -6.06 9.33 14.51
N THR A 83 -6.76 8.22 14.26
CA THR A 83 -7.15 7.25 15.26
C THR A 83 -6.70 5.85 14.88
N ASP A 84 -6.61 4.96 15.86
CA ASP A 84 -6.49 3.53 15.62
C ASP A 84 -7.80 2.95 15.07
N TRP A 85 -7.83 1.65 14.86
CA TRP A 85 -9.00 0.94 14.33
C TRP A 85 -10.24 0.99 15.23
N GLU A 86 -10.05 1.17 16.54
CA GLU A 86 -11.12 1.26 17.53
C GLU A 86 -11.61 2.71 17.72
N GLY A 87 -11.00 3.67 17.04
CA GLY A 87 -11.33 5.10 17.13
C GLY A 87 -10.63 5.85 18.27
N LYS A 88 -9.66 5.22 18.96
CA LYS A 88 -8.83 5.87 19.96
C LYS A 88 -7.78 6.74 19.26
N ALA A 89 -7.47 7.90 19.82
CA ALA A 89 -6.40 8.76 19.31
C ALA A 89 -5.05 8.02 19.29
N ILE A 90 -4.30 8.18 18.20
CA ILE A 90 -2.96 7.61 18.04
C ILE A 90 -2.04 8.17 19.11
N ASP A 91 -1.28 7.29 19.76
CA ASP A 91 -0.25 7.60 20.73
C ASP A 91 1.15 7.20 20.23
N GLN A 92 2.17 7.39 21.07
CA GLN A 92 3.56 7.08 20.73
C GLN A 92 3.76 5.56 20.52
N GLU A 93 3.09 4.72 21.28
CA GLU A 93 3.23 3.25 21.17
C GLU A 93 2.72 2.76 19.82
N TYR A 94 1.53 3.23 19.42
CA TYR A 94 0.99 2.97 18.07
C TYR A 94 1.94 3.45 16.97
N ALA A 95 2.46 4.69 17.10
CA ALA A 95 3.36 5.25 16.11
C ALA A 95 4.64 4.42 15.95
N ASP A 96 5.24 4.00 17.05
CA ASP A 96 6.46 3.18 17.06
C ASP A 96 6.19 1.78 16.47
N GLN A 97 5.05 1.16 16.77
CA GLN A 97 4.66 -0.11 16.20
C GLN A 97 4.47 0.00 14.68
N ARG A 98 3.74 1.02 14.24
CA ARG A 98 3.51 1.23 12.80
C ARG A 98 4.80 1.45 12.04
N LEU A 99 5.66 2.36 12.49
CA LEU A 99 6.95 2.66 11.83
C LEU A 99 7.89 1.46 11.78
N ARG A 100 7.89 0.62 12.83
CA ARG A 100 8.68 -0.61 12.86
C ARG A 100 8.21 -1.60 11.79
N ASN A 101 6.91 -1.67 11.53
CA ASN A 101 6.30 -2.62 10.61
C ASN A 101 6.08 -2.04 9.19
N GLU A 102 5.79 -0.74 9.07
CA GLU A 102 5.54 -0.04 7.80
C GLU A 102 6.54 1.12 7.60
N PRO A 103 7.84 0.83 7.40
CA PRO A 103 8.86 1.86 7.20
C PRO A 103 8.80 2.52 5.82
N LEU A 104 8.05 1.95 4.89
CA LEU A 104 7.88 2.40 3.51
C LEU A 104 6.40 2.44 3.13
N VAL A 105 6.06 3.28 2.14
CA VAL A 105 4.76 3.31 1.48
C VAL A 105 4.95 3.44 -0.03
N GLU A 106 4.08 2.82 -0.81
CA GLU A 106 4.04 2.99 -2.25
C GLU A 106 3.36 4.31 -2.62
N ILE A 107 4.04 5.10 -3.48
CA ILE A 107 3.58 6.44 -3.87
C ILE A 107 2.85 6.44 -5.23
N THR A 108 3.09 5.47 -6.08
CA THR A 108 2.48 5.37 -7.41
C THR A 108 2.52 3.94 -7.95
N GLN A 109 1.53 3.60 -8.74
CA GLN A 109 1.42 2.34 -9.49
C GLN A 109 0.36 2.48 -10.60
N VAL A 110 0.06 1.40 -11.33
CA VAL A 110 -0.91 1.40 -12.45
C VAL A 110 -2.34 1.84 -12.06
N LYS A 111 -2.72 1.76 -10.79
CA LYS A 111 -4.00 2.28 -10.26
C LYS A 111 -3.88 3.74 -9.78
N GLY A 112 -2.97 4.52 -10.37
CA GLY A 112 -2.79 5.94 -10.15
C GLY A 112 -1.85 6.31 -9.00
N THR A 113 -1.63 7.61 -8.88
CA THR A 113 -0.77 8.19 -7.84
C THR A 113 -1.42 8.13 -6.46
N SER A 114 -0.60 7.86 -5.45
CA SER A 114 -0.91 8.06 -4.03
C SER A 114 -0.10 9.20 -3.42
N ASP A 115 0.66 9.97 -4.23
CA ASP A 115 1.48 11.07 -3.73
C ASP A 115 0.64 12.20 -3.15
N THR A 116 -0.15 12.86 -3.99
CA THR A 116 -1.04 13.96 -3.58
C THR A 116 -2.27 14.07 -4.49
N HIS A 117 -3.15 15.01 -4.15
CA HIS A 117 -4.37 15.29 -4.89
C HIS A 117 -4.59 16.81 -4.99
N PRO A 118 -5.19 17.36 -6.07
CA PRO A 118 -5.42 18.81 -6.22
C PRO A 118 -6.18 19.46 -5.06
N LEU A 119 -7.09 18.74 -4.42
CA LEU A 119 -7.81 19.23 -3.23
C LEU A 119 -6.92 19.39 -2.00
N LEU A 120 -5.80 18.68 -1.92
CA LEU A 120 -4.85 18.68 -0.81
C LEU A 120 -3.63 19.57 -1.07
N SER A 121 -3.28 19.78 -2.34
CA SER A 121 -2.11 20.54 -2.80
C SER A 121 -2.52 21.56 -3.87
N LYS A 122 -3.28 22.58 -3.47
CA LYS A 122 -3.91 23.54 -4.38
C LYS A 122 -2.94 24.39 -5.21
N ASN A 123 -1.70 24.57 -4.75
CA ASN A 123 -0.68 25.38 -5.40
C ASN A 123 0.37 24.52 -6.14
N ASP A 124 0.13 23.23 -6.30
CA ASP A 124 1.01 22.30 -7.01
C ASP A 124 0.41 22.01 -8.38
N GLU A 125 1.07 22.49 -9.43
CA GLU A 125 0.64 22.30 -10.82
C GLU A 125 0.65 20.83 -11.27
N TRP A 126 1.40 19.97 -10.58
CA TRP A 126 1.50 18.53 -10.86
C TRP A 126 0.58 17.66 -10.00
N ALA A 127 -0.20 18.26 -9.09
CA ALA A 127 -1.05 17.50 -8.16
C ALA A 127 -2.15 16.67 -8.84
N ASN A 128 -2.47 16.96 -10.10
CA ASN A 128 -3.48 16.24 -10.88
C ASN A 128 -2.90 15.16 -11.81
N PHE A 129 -1.60 14.86 -11.70
CA PHE A 129 -0.95 13.86 -12.53
C PHE A 129 -1.37 12.45 -12.10
N GLU A 130 -1.82 11.64 -13.05
CA GLU A 130 -2.22 10.22 -12.86
C GLU A 130 -3.21 9.97 -11.71
N ILE A 131 -4.18 10.85 -11.51
CA ILE A 131 -5.22 10.67 -10.51
C ILE A 131 -6.13 9.49 -10.88
N PHE A 132 -6.28 8.53 -9.97
CA PHE A 132 -7.30 7.50 -10.01
C PHE A 132 -8.19 7.64 -8.76
N PRO A 133 -9.39 8.24 -8.90
CA PRO A 133 -10.16 8.73 -7.75
C PRO A 133 -11.11 7.68 -7.16
N LEU A 134 -11.00 6.41 -7.55
CA LEU A 134 -11.97 5.38 -7.19
C LEU A 134 -11.42 4.43 -6.12
N ARG A 135 -12.30 3.91 -5.28
CA ARG A 135 -12.00 2.77 -4.42
C ARG A 135 -11.76 1.53 -5.28
N THR A 136 -10.86 0.65 -4.85
CA THR A 136 -10.42 -0.51 -5.63
C THR A 136 -11.58 -1.39 -6.09
N SER A 137 -11.63 -1.65 -7.39
CA SER A 137 -12.65 -2.48 -8.05
C SER A 137 -14.09 -2.00 -7.84
N THR A 138 -14.31 -0.69 -7.78
CA THR A 138 -15.64 -0.08 -7.65
C THR A 138 -15.76 1.16 -8.56
N LYS A 139 -16.96 1.72 -8.61
CA LYS A 139 -17.25 3.05 -9.16
C LYS A 139 -17.44 4.12 -8.07
N MET A 140 -17.19 3.76 -6.81
CA MET A 140 -17.31 4.68 -5.69
C MET A 140 -16.07 5.58 -5.60
N LEU A 141 -16.29 6.87 -5.37
CA LEU A 141 -15.20 7.81 -5.15
C LEU A 141 -14.49 7.53 -3.82
N SER A 142 -13.21 7.80 -3.78
CA SER A 142 -12.37 7.76 -2.59
C SER A 142 -12.11 9.18 -2.11
N ASP A 143 -12.34 9.44 -0.83
CA ASP A 143 -12.05 10.73 -0.20
C ASP A 143 -10.54 10.98 -0.15
N PRO A 144 -10.04 12.15 -0.62
CA PRO A 144 -8.63 12.45 -0.61
C PRO A 144 -8.00 12.62 0.78
N PRO A 145 -8.63 13.27 1.77
CA PRO A 145 -8.05 13.42 3.11
C PRO A 145 -7.77 12.07 3.78
N GLY A 146 -6.50 11.82 4.15
CA GLY A 146 -6.08 10.54 4.74
C GLY A 146 -5.81 9.41 3.73
N SER A 147 -5.91 9.71 2.44
CA SER A 147 -5.66 8.75 1.36
C SER A 147 -4.32 8.99 0.65
N TYR A 148 -3.65 10.11 0.86
CA TYR A 148 -2.46 10.49 0.11
C TYR A 148 -1.25 10.71 1.02
N VAL A 149 -0.08 10.34 0.52
CA VAL A 149 1.18 10.29 1.25
C VAL A 149 1.62 11.66 1.79
N ARG A 150 1.58 12.72 0.97
CA ARG A 150 1.93 14.06 1.45
C ARG A 150 0.98 14.55 2.55
N ASN A 151 -0.30 14.19 2.47
CA ASN A 151 -1.24 14.49 3.54
C ASN A 151 -0.98 13.65 4.80
N ALA A 152 -0.54 12.40 4.67
CA ALA A 152 -0.12 11.57 5.80
C ALA A 152 1.07 12.20 6.54
N TRP A 153 2.08 12.69 5.83
CA TRP A 153 3.20 13.39 6.45
C TRP A 153 2.76 14.63 7.22
N GLN A 154 1.85 15.45 6.64
CA GLN A 154 1.28 16.62 7.32
C GLN A 154 0.52 16.23 8.60
N ARG A 155 -0.29 15.17 8.53
CA ARG A 155 -1.01 14.61 9.70
C ARG A 155 -0.04 14.13 10.77
N GLY A 156 1.01 13.40 10.38
CA GLY A 156 2.03 12.91 11.29
C GLY A 156 2.79 14.02 12.01
N LEU A 157 3.17 15.09 11.29
CA LEU A 157 3.79 16.27 11.88
C LEU A 157 2.85 16.98 12.86
N SER A 158 1.58 17.15 12.49
CA SER A 158 0.58 17.77 13.38
C SER A 158 0.33 16.95 14.65
N MET A 159 0.28 15.62 14.56
CA MET A 159 0.16 14.75 15.75
C MET A 159 1.39 14.86 16.64
N GLN A 160 2.59 14.89 16.06
CA GLN A 160 3.84 15.05 16.80
C GLN A 160 3.90 16.41 17.52
N GLU A 161 3.50 17.49 16.87
CA GLU A 161 3.41 18.83 17.47
C GLU A 161 2.42 18.86 18.64
N GLY A 162 1.31 18.13 18.52
CA GLY A 162 0.30 17.96 19.56
C GLY A 162 0.72 17.03 20.71
N GLY A 163 1.96 16.49 20.70
CA GLY A 163 2.50 15.62 21.75
C GLY A 163 2.12 14.15 21.62
N ALA A 164 1.43 13.75 20.56
CA ALA A 164 1.24 12.36 20.18
C ALA A 164 2.44 11.82 19.37
N GLY A 165 2.46 10.52 19.08
CA GLY A 165 3.44 9.95 18.18
C GLY A 165 3.21 10.36 16.72
N ASN A 166 4.24 10.23 15.88
CA ASN A 166 4.10 10.42 14.43
C ASN A 166 4.23 9.06 13.71
N PRO A 167 3.12 8.41 13.31
CA PRO A 167 3.14 7.10 12.68
C PRO A 167 3.46 7.13 11.17
N TYR A 168 3.72 8.32 10.61
CA TYR A 168 3.86 8.55 9.17
C TYR A 168 5.26 9.02 8.75
N LYS A 169 6.31 8.65 9.50
CA LYS A 169 7.74 8.94 9.17
C LYS A 169 8.33 7.92 8.18
N PHE A 170 7.53 7.37 7.31
CA PHE A 170 7.96 6.38 6.34
C PHE A 170 8.66 7.02 5.13
N GLY A 171 9.52 6.22 4.45
CA GLY A 171 10.01 6.52 3.11
C GLY A 171 9.03 6.10 2.02
N VAL A 172 9.35 6.37 0.77
CA VAL A 172 8.49 6.08 -0.38
C VAL A 172 9.17 5.18 -1.40
N ILE A 173 8.36 4.36 -2.09
CA ILE A 173 8.74 3.59 -3.26
C ILE A 173 7.71 3.78 -4.37
N GLY A 174 8.12 3.61 -5.63
CA GLY A 174 7.23 3.41 -6.77
C GLY A 174 7.19 1.94 -7.16
N ALA A 175 6.05 1.45 -7.63
CA ALA A 175 5.89 0.09 -8.10
C ALA A 175 4.82 0.01 -9.20
N SER A 176 4.72 -1.13 -9.87
CA SER A 176 3.76 -1.36 -10.95
C SER A 176 2.52 -2.12 -10.51
N ASP A 177 2.57 -2.79 -9.36
CA ASP A 177 1.52 -3.72 -8.90
C ASP A 177 1.25 -4.85 -9.92
N THR A 178 2.31 -5.31 -10.61
CA THR A 178 2.18 -6.41 -11.57
C THR A 178 1.88 -7.73 -10.88
N HIS A 179 1.01 -8.54 -11.48
CA HIS A 179 0.58 -9.83 -10.96
C HIS A 179 1.05 -11.00 -11.84
N THR A 180 1.87 -10.74 -12.83
CA THR A 180 2.34 -11.77 -13.80
C THR A 180 3.85 -12.03 -13.71
N GLY A 181 4.60 -11.20 -12.97
CA GLY A 181 6.06 -11.26 -12.92
C GLY A 181 6.77 -10.92 -14.23
N ALA A 182 6.06 -10.34 -15.21
CA ALA A 182 6.53 -10.08 -16.57
C ALA A 182 6.11 -8.67 -17.06
N ALA A 183 6.14 -7.67 -16.18
CA ALA A 183 5.82 -6.31 -16.56
C ALA A 183 6.88 -5.72 -17.49
N SER A 184 6.44 -4.95 -18.50
CA SER A 184 7.31 -4.05 -19.26
C SER A 184 7.81 -2.90 -18.37
N LEU A 185 8.97 -2.35 -18.70
CA LEU A 185 9.53 -1.15 -18.07
C LEU A 185 9.27 0.11 -18.90
N GLU A 186 8.85 -0.07 -20.14
CA GLU A 186 8.52 1.02 -21.06
C GLU A 186 7.11 1.53 -20.73
N GLU A 187 6.98 2.81 -20.47
CA GLU A 187 5.74 3.43 -20.04
C GLU A 187 4.67 3.46 -21.13
N ASP A 188 5.08 3.63 -22.36
CA ASP A 188 4.22 3.62 -23.54
C ASP A 188 3.81 2.20 -24.01
N ASN A 189 4.39 1.17 -23.39
CA ASN A 189 4.14 -0.24 -23.72
C ASN A 189 4.01 -1.10 -22.46
N TYR A 190 3.37 -0.58 -21.42
CA TYR A 190 3.19 -1.31 -20.17
C TYR A 190 2.22 -2.47 -20.32
N PHE A 191 2.64 -3.65 -19.83
CA PHE A 191 1.81 -4.84 -19.68
C PHE A 191 2.21 -5.62 -18.42
N GLY A 192 1.47 -6.68 -18.09
CA GLY A 192 1.81 -7.55 -16.97
C GLY A 192 1.03 -7.25 -15.70
N LYS A 193 -0.07 -6.50 -15.80
CA LYS A 193 -0.91 -6.20 -14.63
C LYS A 193 -1.52 -7.46 -14.02
N ILE A 194 -2.31 -8.21 -14.80
CA ILE A 194 -2.88 -9.49 -14.34
C ILE A 194 -2.97 -10.51 -15.48
N GLY A 195 -2.81 -11.80 -15.14
CA GLY A 195 -2.75 -12.88 -16.13
C GLY A 195 -3.99 -13.04 -17.00
N SER A 196 -5.19 -12.66 -16.52
CA SER A 196 -6.40 -12.68 -17.32
C SER A 196 -6.35 -11.78 -18.56
N PHE A 197 -5.53 -10.71 -18.52
CA PHE A 197 -5.36 -9.77 -19.62
C PHE A 197 -4.01 -9.91 -20.33
N ASP A 198 -2.95 -10.24 -19.61
CA ASP A 198 -1.58 -10.06 -20.06
C ASP A 198 -0.80 -11.38 -20.16
N SER A 199 -1.41 -12.54 -19.86
CA SER A 199 -0.67 -13.83 -19.75
C SER A 199 -0.22 -14.41 -21.07
N THR A 200 -0.83 -14.01 -22.21
CA THR A 200 -0.45 -14.49 -23.56
C THR A 200 -0.16 -13.34 -24.49
N ALA A 201 0.59 -13.61 -25.56
CA ALA A 201 0.92 -12.61 -26.59
C ALA A 201 -0.34 -12.02 -27.25
N GLU A 202 -1.34 -12.85 -27.49
CA GLU A 202 -2.61 -12.42 -28.08
C GLU A 202 -3.37 -11.48 -27.14
N LYS A 203 -3.39 -11.77 -25.83
CA LYS A 203 -4.04 -10.92 -24.85
C LYS A 203 -3.33 -9.57 -24.68
N ARG A 204 -2.00 -9.56 -24.68
CA ARG A 204 -1.22 -8.31 -24.65
C ARG A 204 -1.43 -7.42 -25.86
N GLY A 205 -1.73 -7.99 -27.02
CA GLY A 205 -2.06 -7.26 -28.23
C GLY A 205 -3.50 -6.72 -28.29
N SER A 206 -4.35 -7.06 -27.32
CA SER A 206 -5.72 -6.55 -27.25
C SER A 206 -5.81 -5.26 -26.43
N VAL A 207 -6.81 -4.43 -26.73
CA VAL A 207 -7.11 -3.26 -25.91
C VAL A 207 -7.61 -3.75 -24.54
N PRO A 208 -7.01 -3.34 -23.42
CA PRO A 208 -7.49 -3.71 -22.10
C PRO A 208 -8.94 -3.31 -21.91
N ALA A 209 -9.72 -4.20 -21.34
CA ALA A 209 -11.12 -3.90 -21.06
C ALA A 209 -11.22 -2.80 -19.98
N SER A 210 -11.75 -1.66 -20.35
CA SER A 210 -11.89 -0.49 -19.49
C SER A 210 -12.76 -0.73 -18.23
N PHE A 211 -13.52 -1.80 -18.20
CA PHE A 211 -14.41 -2.13 -17.08
C PHE A 211 -13.68 -2.53 -15.78
N LEU A 212 -12.37 -2.78 -15.80
CA LEU A 212 -11.59 -3.03 -14.58
C LEU A 212 -11.15 -1.75 -13.88
N TYR A 213 -11.15 -0.65 -14.59
CA TYR A 213 -10.66 0.64 -14.11
C TYR A 213 -11.70 1.77 -14.23
N GLY A 214 -12.85 1.47 -14.82
CA GLY A 214 -13.94 2.43 -15.01
C GLY A 214 -15.27 2.00 -14.42
#